data_5580791b6a8d3aef590246b3fec2d49a
#
_entry.id   5580791b6a8d3aef590246b3fec2d49a
#
_cell.length_a   1.000
_cell.length_b   1.000
_cell.length_c   1.000
_cell.angle_alpha   90.00
_cell.angle_beta   90.00
_cell.angle_gamma   90.00
#
_symmetry.space_group_name_H-M   'P 1'
#
loop_
_entity.id
_entity.type
_entity.pdbx_description
1 polymer ?
#
loop_
_entity_poly.entity_id
_entity_poly.type
_entity_poly.pdbx_seq_one_letter_code
_entity_poly.pdbx_strand_id
1 'polypeptide(L)'
;MIILINKPSDLKNINDNQELLTKSKITEELQVNPFGKYLLEVENNQIIGYLYYSDIYDRAEINQIEVAISNRNCGKASSLLEKMIKLVDKNITLEVKKTNTPAIHLYHKYNFEDQAIRKGYYQGIDGILMERKVRK
;
A
#
# COMPACT_ATOMS: atom_id res chain seq x y z
N MET A 1 15.83 -0.16 0.16
CA MET A 1 15.60 -1.61 0.43
C MET A 1 14.18 -1.80 0.93
N ILE A 2 13.44 -2.71 0.32
CA ILE A 2 12.05 -3.00 0.73
C ILE A 2 12.05 -4.17 1.70
N ILE A 3 11.41 -3.96 2.86
CA ILE A 3 11.36 -4.95 3.95
C ILE A 3 9.89 -5.30 4.21
N LEU A 4 9.60 -6.61 4.29
CA LEU A 4 8.27 -7.10 4.63
C LEU A 4 8.13 -7.19 6.15
N ILE A 5 7.08 -6.59 6.68
CA ILE A 5 6.75 -6.59 8.11
C ILE A 5 5.47 -7.38 8.31
N ASN A 6 5.57 -8.53 8.97
CA ASN A 6 4.44 -9.38 9.36
C ASN A 6 4.06 -9.21 10.82
N LYS A 7 5.02 -8.84 11.66
CA LYS A 7 4.86 -8.74 13.13
C LYS A 7 5.76 -7.63 13.66
N PRO A 8 5.44 -7.05 14.83
CA PRO A 8 6.21 -5.93 15.37
C PRO A 8 7.70 -6.20 15.54
N SER A 9 8.11 -7.44 15.84
CA SER A 9 9.53 -7.77 15.99
C SER A 9 10.33 -7.61 14.69
N ASP A 10 9.67 -7.55 13.53
CA ASP A 10 10.33 -7.31 12.26
C ASP A 10 10.82 -5.86 12.11
N LEU A 11 10.42 -4.98 13.03
CA LEU A 11 10.77 -3.54 12.99
C LEU A 11 12.12 -3.22 13.63
N LYS A 12 12.91 -4.21 14.00
CA LYS A 12 14.22 -4.01 14.59
C LYS A 12 15.11 -3.17 13.69
N ASN A 13 15.81 -2.19 14.30
CA ASN A 13 16.77 -1.33 13.61
C ASN A 13 16.16 -0.43 12.53
N ILE A 14 14.85 -0.26 12.53
CA ILE A 14 14.15 0.67 11.63
C ILE A 14 13.74 1.89 12.43
N ASN A 15 14.01 3.08 11.89
CA ASN A 15 13.68 4.34 12.53
C ASN A 15 12.37 4.91 12.00
N ASP A 16 11.62 5.54 12.91
CA ASP A 16 10.37 6.21 12.57
C ASP A 16 10.60 7.34 11.57
N ASN A 17 9.58 7.59 10.75
CA ASN A 17 9.43 8.84 10.02
C ASN A 17 8.15 9.50 10.54
N GLN A 18 8.29 10.48 11.42
CA GLN A 18 7.15 11.09 12.13
C GLN A 18 6.13 11.73 11.18
N GLU A 19 6.57 12.18 10.03
CA GLU A 19 5.69 12.81 9.05
C GLU A 19 5.01 11.79 8.13
N LEU A 20 5.46 10.55 8.12
CA LEU A 20 4.95 9.52 7.23
C LEU A 20 4.35 8.34 7.97
N LEU A 21 5.16 7.65 8.77
CA LEU A 21 4.75 6.42 9.41
C LEU A 21 5.67 6.11 10.60
N THR A 22 5.09 5.71 11.72
CA THR A 22 5.83 5.33 12.93
C THR A 22 5.69 3.84 13.21
N LYS A 23 6.66 3.29 13.92
CA LYS A 23 6.60 1.89 14.38
C LYS A 23 5.40 1.64 15.31
N SER A 24 5.05 2.65 16.09
CA SER A 24 3.87 2.59 16.97
C SER A 24 2.59 2.40 16.15
N LYS A 25 2.44 3.15 15.06
CA LYS A 25 1.27 3.03 14.16
C LYS A 25 1.23 1.67 13.49
N ILE A 26 2.36 1.19 13.00
CA ILE A 26 2.45 -0.15 12.39
C ILE A 26 2.03 -1.21 13.40
N THR A 27 2.58 -1.15 14.61
CA THR A 27 2.27 -2.12 15.68
C THR A 27 0.78 -2.12 16.00
N GLU A 28 0.19 -0.92 16.14
CA GLU A 28 -1.24 -0.76 16.40
C GLU A 28 -2.09 -1.40 15.31
N GLU A 29 -1.78 -1.12 14.04
CA GLU A 29 -2.53 -1.68 12.91
C GLU A 29 -2.40 -3.20 12.84
N LEU A 30 -1.20 -3.74 13.06
CA LEU A 30 -1.00 -5.19 13.04
C LEU A 30 -1.72 -5.91 14.19
N GLN A 31 -1.97 -5.22 15.30
CA GLN A 31 -2.72 -5.78 16.42
C GLN A 31 -4.22 -5.90 16.12
N VAL A 32 -4.77 -4.94 15.37
CA VAL A 32 -6.20 -4.93 15.06
C VAL A 32 -6.55 -5.61 13.74
N ASN A 33 -5.58 -5.78 12.85
CA ASN A 33 -5.79 -6.42 11.55
C ASN A 33 -4.94 -7.68 11.44
N PRO A 34 -5.52 -8.87 11.70
CA PRO A 34 -4.74 -10.12 11.66
C PRO A 34 -4.21 -10.47 10.26
N PHE A 35 -4.76 -9.87 9.22
CA PHE A 35 -4.33 -10.08 7.84
C PHE A 35 -3.34 -9.01 7.37
N GLY A 36 -3.04 -8.02 8.21
CA GLY A 36 -2.24 -6.87 7.84
C GLY A 36 -0.77 -7.19 7.63
N LYS A 37 -0.19 -6.57 6.61
CA LYS A 37 1.24 -6.64 6.31
C LYS A 37 1.69 -5.29 5.77
N TYR A 38 2.93 -4.93 6.09
CA TYR A 38 3.56 -3.73 5.55
C TYR A 38 4.74 -4.09 4.69
N LEU A 39 4.88 -3.41 3.57
CA LEU A 39 6.13 -3.33 2.83
C LEU A 39 6.70 -1.94 3.10
N LEU A 40 7.89 -1.89 3.67
CA LEU A 40 8.56 -0.62 3.99
C LEU A 40 9.72 -0.41 3.05
N GLU A 41 9.76 0.75 2.40
CA GLU A 41 10.96 1.20 1.71
C GLU A 41 11.83 1.92 2.74
N VAL A 42 13.02 1.42 2.98
CA VAL A 42 13.93 1.90 4.03
C VAL A 42 15.25 2.32 3.42
N GLU A 43 15.69 3.53 3.72
CA GLU A 43 17.01 4.04 3.35
C GLU A 43 17.68 4.62 4.60
N ASN A 44 18.94 4.26 4.84
CA ASN A 44 19.69 4.68 6.03
C ASN A 44 18.91 4.37 7.32
N ASN A 45 18.29 3.20 7.35
CA ASN A 45 17.47 2.70 8.48
C ASN A 45 16.20 3.54 8.74
N GLN A 46 15.85 4.44 7.85
CA GLN A 46 14.65 5.26 8.00
C GLN A 46 13.57 4.90 6.98
N ILE A 47 12.32 4.90 7.43
CA ILE A 47 11.15 4.64 6.55
C ILE A 47 10.99 5.83 5.61
N ILE A 48 11.03 5.59 4.29
CA ILE A 48 10.81 6.64 3.29
C ILE A 48 9.56 6.39 2.44
N GLY A 49 8.96 5.22 2.55
CA GLY A 49 7.72 4.88 1.86
C GLY A 49 7.16 3.60 2.42
N TYR A 50 5.88 3.35 2.17
CA TYR A 50 5.26 2.10 2.61
C TYR A 50 4.05 1.73 1.76
N LEU A 51 3.74 0.44 1.76
CA LEU A 51 2.50 -0.11 1.24
C LEU A 51 1.93 -1.01 2.32
N TYR A 52 0.73 -0.68 2.80
CA TYR A 52 0.00 -1.46 3.79
C TYR A 52 -1.10 -2.24 3.08
N TYR A 53 -1.10 -3.55 3.24
CA TYR A 53 -2.12 -4.39 2.61
C TYR A 53 -2.62 -5.46 3.57
N SER A 54 -3.79 -6.01 3.24
CA SER A 54 -4.37 -7.16 3.93
C SER A 54 -4.28 -8.36 3.00
N ASP A 55 -3.65 -9.44 3.48
CA ASP A 55 -3.52 -10.69 2.74
C ASP A 55 -4.64 -11.63 3.20
N ILE A 56 -5.80 -11.51 2.55
CA ILE A 56 -7.00 -12.26 2.89
C ILE A 56 -6.98 -13.57 2.09
N TYR A 57 -7.73 -14.57 2.51
CA TYR A 57 -7.62 -15.94 1.98
C TYR A 57 -7.60 -16.05 0.45
N ASP A 58 -8.54 -15.41 -0.23
CA ASP A 58 -8.70 -15.53 -1.69
C ASP A 58 -8.25 -14.28 -2.46
N ARG A 59 -7.93 -13.21 -1.77
CA ARG A 59 -7.50 -11.96 -2.38
C ARG A 59 -6.60 -11.18 -1.44
N ALA A 60 -5.95 -10.17 -1.97
CA ALA A 60 -5.25 -9.18 -1.15
C ALA A 60 -5.88 -7.82 -1.43
N GLU A 61 -5.80 -6.93 -0.45
CA GLU A 61 -6.38 -5.60 -0.55
C GLU A 61 -5.35 -4.55 -0.15
N ILE A 62 -5.12 -3.58 -1.01
CA ILE A 62 -4.26 -2.45 -0.67
C ILE A 62 -5.05 -1.48 0.18
N ASN A 63 -4.58 -1.25 1.42
CA ASN A 63 -5.20 -0.32 2.35
C ASN A 63 -4.63 1.08 2.19
N GLN A 64 -3.31 1.18 1.97
CA GLN A 64 -2.66 2.48 1.82
C GLN A 64 -1.28 2.32 1.17
N ILE A 65 -0.90 3.28 0.34
CA ILE A 65 0.45 3.39 -0.21
C ILE A 65 0.85 4.86 -0.13
N GLU A 66 2.05 5.13 0.36
CA GLU A 66 2.51 6.49 0.54
C GLU A 66 4.04 6.56 0.52
N VAL A 67 4.57 7.65 -0.01
CA VAL A 67 6.01 7.91 -0.09
C VAL A 67 6.29 9.29 0.49
N ALA A 68 7.36 9.41 1.26
CA ALA A 68 7.77 10.70 1.82
C ALA A 68 7.93 11.75 0.71
N ILE A 69 7.56 13.00 1.01
CA ILE A 69 7.53 14.07 0.00
C ILE A 69 8.86 14.21 -0.72
N SER A 70 9.97 14.17 0.03
CA SER A 70 11.32 14.32 -0.54
C SER A 70 11.75 13.14 -1.43
N ASN A 71 11.01 12.03 -1.39
CA ASN A 71 11.33 10.80 -2.15
C ASN A 71 10.32 10.51 -3.25
N ARG A 72 9.40 11.43 -3.52
CA ARG A 72 8.39 11.28 -4.57
C ARG A 72 9.02 11.49 -5.96
N ASN A 73 8.36 10.94 -6.98
CA ASN A 73 8.80 10.99 -8.37
C ASN A 73 10.13 10.27 -8.63
N CYS A 74 10.49 9.33 -7.73
CA CYS A 74 11.71 8.52 -7.86
C CYS A 74 11.38 7.03 -8.07
N GLY A 75 10.13 6.70 -8.41
CA GLY A 75 9.72 5.34 -8.65
C GLY A 75 9.52 4.48 -7.40
N LYS A 76 9.47 5.08 -6.21
CA LYS A 76 9.34 4.31 -4.95
C LYS A 76 7.98 3.65 -4.82
N ALA A 77 6.89 4.35 -5.17
CA ALA A 77 5.55 3.77 -5.14
C ALA A 77 5.45 2.59 -6.11
N SER A 78 6.00 2.73 -7.32
CA SER A 78 6.05 1.65 -8.31
C SER A 78 6.81 0.45 -7.77
N SER A 79 7.96 0.66 -7.15
CA SER A 79 8.77 -0.42 -6.58
C SER A 79 8.02 -1.18 -5.48
N LEU A 80 7.31 -0.46 -4.61
CA LEU A 80 6.50 -1.07 -3.55
C LEU A 80 5.37 -1.91 -4.15
N LEU A 81 4.68 -1.38 -5.15
CA LEU A 81 3.58 -2.10 -5.80
C LEU A 81 4.09 -3.34 -6.55
N GLU A 82 5.20 -3.22 -7.26
CA GLU A 82 5.84 -4.36 -7.93
C GLU A 82 6.20 -5.47 -6.94
N LYS A 83 6.74 -5.09 -5.79
CA LYS A 83 7.09 -6.06 -4.75
C LYS A 83 5.86 -6.79 -4.23
N MET A 84 4.77 -6.07 -3.96
CA MET A 84 3.52 -6.70 -3.55
C MET A 84 3.00 -7.68 -4.60
N ILE A 85 3.00 -7.26 -5.86
CA ILE A 85 2.52 -8.10 -6.96
C ILE A 85 3.31 -9.41 -7.06
N LYS A 86 4.62 -9.35 -6.81
CA LYS A 86 5.46 -10.55 -6.81
C LYS A 86 5.21 -11.45 -5.60
N LEU A 87 4.91 -10.88 -4.44
CA LEU A 87 4.67 -11.64 -3.22
C LEU A 87 3.29 -12.25 -3.16
N VAL A 88 2.31 -11.61 -3.78
CA VAL A 88 0.90 -11.99 -3.68
C VAL A 88 0.45 -12.63 -4.98
N ASP A 89 0.19 -13.94 -4.94
CA ASP A 89 -0.30 -14.68 -6.11
C ASP A 89 -1.83 -14.78 -6.04
N LYS A 90 -2.49 -13.63 -5.98
CA LYS A 90 -3.94 -13.50 -5.80
C LYS A 90 -4.43 -12.25 -6.51
N ASN A 91 -5.75 -12.17 -6.69
CA ASN A 91 -6.36 -10.91 -7.11
C ASN A 91 -6.11 -9.85 -6.05
N ILE A 92 -5.85 -8.62 -6.48
CA ILE A 92 -5.59 -7.48 -5.60
C ILE A 92 -6.66 -6.45 -5.83
N THR A 93 -7.31 -6.01 -4.75
CA THR A 93 -8.35 -4.99 -4.79
C THR A 93 -7.89 -3.72 -4.06
N LEU A 94 -8.48 -2.60 -4.41
CA LEU A 94 -8.25 -1.33 -3.73
C LEU A 94 -9.41 -0.39 -3.98
N GLU A 95 -9.46 0.68 -3.19
CA GLU A 95 -10.35 1.81 -3.45
C GLU A 95 -9.51 3.10 -3.44
N VAL A 96 -9.77 3.98 -4.40
CA VAL A 96 -9.03 5.23 -4.55
C VAL A 96 -10.01 6.37 -4.81
N LYS A 97 -9.71 7.56 -4.27
CA LYS A 97 -10.50 8.76 -4.57
C LYS A 97 -10.35 9.11 -6.04
N LYS A 98 -11.46 9.46 -6.69
CA LYS A 98 -11.47 9.88 -8.10
C LYS A 98 -10.52 11.04 -8.37
N THR A 99 -10.28 11.89 -7.39
CA THR A 99 -9.39 13.05 -7.51
C THR A 99 -7.91 12.71 -7.39
N ASN A 100 -7.58 11.50 -6.96
CA ASN A 100 -6.19 11.07 -6.79
C ASN A 100 -5.61 10.56 -8.11
N THR A 101 -5.40 11.48 -9.04
CA THR A 101 -4.94 11.17 -10.40
C THR A 101 -3.60 10.42 -10.44
N PRO A 102 -2.57 10.81 -9.66
CA PRO A 102 -1.31 10.07 -9.69
C PRO A 102 -1.46 8.61 -9.28
N ALA A 103 -2.26 8.32 -8.25
CA ALA A 103 -2.50 6.95 -7.80
C ALA A 103 -3.26 6.15 -8.86
N ILE A 104 -4.29 6.75 -9.47
CA ILE A 104 -5.07 6.10 -10.52
C ILE A 104 -4.16 5.72 -11.70
N HIS A 105 -3.28 6.62 -12.13
CA HIS A 105 -2.31 6.34 -13.20
C HIS A 105 -1.38 5.19 -12.83
N LEU A 106 -0.88 5.19 -11.59
CA LEU A 106 -0.02 4.12 -11.09
C LEU A 106 -0.72 2.78 -11.16
N TYR A 107 -1.96 2.70 -10.65
CA TYR A 107 -2.70 1.45 -10.63
C TYR A 107 -3.03 0.96 -12.04
N HIS A 108 -3.48 1.84 -12.94
CA HIS A 108 -3.74 1.47 -14.34
C HIS A 108 -2.48 0.93 -15.02
N LYS A 109 -1.33 1.52 -14.74
CA LYS A 109 -0.05 1.05 -15.29
C LYS A 109 0.25 -0.40 -14.92
N TYR A 110 -0.19 -0.84 -13.75
CA TYR A 110 0.02 -2.21 -13.27
C TYR A 110 -1.20 -3.11 -13.47
N ASN A 111 -2.05 -2.75 -14.43
CA ASN A 111 -3.19 -3.57 -14.87
C ASN A 111 -4.34 -3.68 -13.87
N PHE A 112 -4.47 -2.72 -12.98
CA PHE A 112 -5.69 -2.59 -12.20
C PHE A 112 -6.78 -2.02 -13.10
N GLU A 113 -7.97 -2.59 -13.00
CA GLU A 113 -9.13 -2.18 -13.79
C GLU A 113 -10.21 -1.60 -12.88
N ASP A 114 -10.89 -0.56 -13.36
CA ASP A 114 -12.01 0.04 -12.64
C ASP A 114 -13.17 -0.94 -12.62
N GLN A 115 -13.69 -1.24 -11.43
CA GLN A 115 -14.79 -2.20 -11.26
C GLN A 115 -16.10 -1.51 -10.90
N ALA A 116 -16.05 -0.48 -10.08
CA ALA A 116 -17.26 0.20 -9.60
C ALA A 116 -16.92 1.60 -9.11
N ILE A 117 -17.95 2.43 -9.01
CA ILE A 117 -17.83 3.78 -8.47
C ILE A 117 -18.73 3.88 -7.23
N ARG A 118 -18.15 4.35 -6.11
CA ARG A 118 -18.90 4.64 -4.89
C ARG A 118 -19.18 6.14 -4.84
N LYS A 119 -20.37 6.53 -5.25
CA LYS A 119 -20.77 7.93 -5.36
C LYS A 119 -20.69 8.65 -4.03
N GLY A 120 -19.94 9.77 -4.01
CA GLY A 120 -19.86 10.67 -2.87
C GLY A 120 -19.30 10.06 -1.59
N TYR A 121 -18.61 8.92 -1.67
CA TYR A 121 -18.14 8.17 -0.50
C TYR A 121 -17.15 8.96 0.36
N TYR A 122 -16.29 9.77 -0.27
CA TYR A 122 -15.30 10.59 0.41
C TYR A 122 -15.80 12.03 0.51
N GLN A 123 -16.81 12.28 1.37
CA GLN A 123 -17.35 13.63 1.60
C GLN A 123 -17.70 14.35 0.29
N GLY A 124 -18.49 13.66 -0.56
CA GLY A 124 -18.92 14.20 -1.84
C GLY A 124 -18.00 13.86 -3.03
N ILE A 125 -16.84 13.29 -2.77
CA ILE A 125 -15.93 12.83 -3.82
C ILE A 125 -16.15 11.35 -4.04
N ASP A 126 -16.25 10.93 -5.30
CA ASP A 126 -16.43 9.52 -5.65
C ASP A 126 -15.19 8.69 -5.33
N GLY A 127 -15.41 7.45 -4.89
CA GLY A 127 -14.38 6.44 -4.80
C GLY A 127 -14.43 5.50 -6.00
N ILE A 128 -13.29 5.05 -6.47
CA ILE A 128 -13.19 4.07 -7.54
C ILE A 128 -12.66 2.76 -6.96
N LEU A 129 -13.44 1.70 -7.12
CA LEU A 129 -13.03 0.35 -6.75
C LEU A 129 -12.27 -0.25 -7.94
N MET A 130 -11.08 -0.73 -7.69
CA MET A 130 -10.21 -1.32 -8.71
C MET A 130 -9.81 -2.73 -8.34
N GLU A 131 -9.55 -3.55 -9.35
CA GLU A 131 -9.04 -4.90 -9.17
C GLU A 131 -7.99 -5.24 -10.20
N ARG A 132 -6.91 -5.87 -9.74
CA ARG A 132 -5.93 -6.51 -10.59
C ARG A 132 -6.09 -8.02 -10.44
N LYS A 133 -6.41 -8.70 -11.54
CA LYS A 133 -6.58 -10.15 -11.53
C LYS A 133 -5.23 -10.84 -11.63
N VAL A 134 -5.07 -11.92 -10.86
CA VAL A 134 -3.86 -12.73 -10.94
C VAL A 134 -3.73 -13.31 -12.35
N ARG A 135 -2.52 -13.28 -12.89
CA ARG A 135 -2.23 -13.84 -14.21
C ARG A 135 -1.72 -15.26 -14.05
N LYS A 136 -2.35 -16.15 -14.77
CA LYS A 136 -1.97 -17.57 -14.79
C LYS A 136 -1.35 -17.93 -16.12
#